data_e807d8942bd36f5cc585622d0777f4dd
#
_entry.id   e807d8942bd36f5cc585622d0777f4dd
#
_cell.length_a   1.000
_cell.length_b   1.000
_cell.length_c   1.000
_cell.angle_alpha   90.00
_cell.angle_beta   90.00
_cell.angle_gamma   90.00
#
_symmetry.space_group_name_H-M   'P 1'
#
loop_
_entity.id
_entity.type
_entity.pdbx_description
1 polymer ?
#
loop_
_entity_poly.entity_id
_entity_poly.type
_entity_poly.pdbx_seq_one_letter_code
_entity_poly.pdbx_strand_id
1 'polypeptide(L)'
;VPDAPSGFRAYSREAAMRMNVVNEYTYTLETIIQAGQSKMAIGSVPIRTNPETRPSRLFSSMWRYMKRSASVITRSFVMYKPLKFFGTLGTIIFALGVLLGIRFLVYLGMGEGSGHVQSLILTAVLLMIGFQTIIMGLLGDTVAANRKILEDVQYHVRKMDYDDHPATELEDDKPNA
;
A
#
# COMPACT_ATOMS: atom_id res chain seq x y z
N VAL A 1 -10.56 1.94 12.71
CA VAL A 1 -10.19 1.02 13.80
C VAL A 1 -9.54 1.86 14.89
N PRO A 2 -10.13 1.97 16.09
CA PRO A 2 -9.48 2.63 17.22
C PRO A 2 -8.20 1.84 17.58
N ASP A 3 -7.16 2.55 18.03
CA ASP A 3 -5.87 1.99 18.43
C ASP A 3 -5.22 1.04 17.39
N ALA A 4 -5.14 1.50 16.15
CA ALA A 4 -4.52 0.75 15.06
C ALA A 4 -3.03 0.32 15.30
N PRO A 5 -2.21 1.04 16.09
CA PRO A 5 -0.86 0.61 16.43
C PRO A 5 -0.75 -0.52 17.44
N SER A 6 -1.83 -0.85 18.17
CA SER A 6 -1.81 -1.88 19.21
C SER A 6 -1.40 -3.25 18.64
N GLY A 7 -0.49 -3.93 19.31
CA GLY A 7 -0.07 -5.28 19.00
C GLY A 7 -0.97 -6.36 19.62
N PHE A 8 -1.92 -5.99 20.49
CA PHE A 8 -2.80 -6.96 21.14
C PHE A 8 -3.97 -7.32 20.21
N ARG A 9 -3.87 -8.48 19.56
CA ARG A 9 -4.80 -8.89 18.50
C ARG A 9 -5.07 -10.38 18.54
N ALA A 10 -6.29 -10.74 18.16
CA ALA A 10 -6.69 -12.11 17.89
C ALA A 10 -7.09 -12.26 16.42
N TYR A 11 -6.73 -13.34 15.81
CA TYR A 11 -7.04 -13.66 14.42
C TYR A 11 -7.82 -14.97 14.40
N SER A 12 -8.88 -15.04 13.60
CA SER A 12 -9.48 -16.32 13.28
C SER A 12 -8.50 -17.15 12.43
N ARG A 13 -8.64 -18.45 12.43
CA ARG A 13 -7.81 -19.36 11.62
C ARG A 13 -7.81 -18.94 10.14
N GLU A 14 -8.99 -18.68 9.58
CA GLU A 14 -9.11 -18.25 8.20
C GLU A 14 -8.40 -16.92 7.94
N ALA A 15 -8.54 -15.95 8.84
CA ALA A 15 -7.82 -14.68 8.72
C ALA A 15 -6.30 -14.88 8.78
N ALA A 16 -5.81 -15.73 9.68
CA ALA A 16 -4.38 -16.02 9.81
C ALA A 16 -3.82 -16.68 8.54
N MET A 17 -4.53 -17.62 7.93
CA MET A 17 -4.11 -18.27 6.68
C MET A 17 -4.07 -17.31 5.48
N ARG A 18 -4.94 -16.28 5.47
CA ARG A 18 -5.01 -15.27 4.40
C ARG A 18 -4.01 -14.12 4.59
N MET A 19 -3.46 -13.97 5.79
CA MET A 19 -2.55 -12.86 6.07
C MET A 19 -1.13 -13.14 5.61
N ASN A 20 -0.53 -12.14 4.95
CA ASN A 20 0.85 -12.13 4.49
C ASN A 20 1.56 -10.89 5.04
N VAL A 21 2.40 -11.07 6.04
CA VAL A 21 3.20 -9.99 6.61
C VAL A 21 4.53 -9.93 5.88
N VAL A 22 4.75 -8.86 5.13
CA VAL A 22 5.96 -8.63 4.34
C VAL A 22 6.89 -7.60 5.01
N ASN A 23 6.34 -6.82 5.95
CA ASN A 23 7.08 -5.74 6.58
C ASN A 23 7.79 -6.22 7.85
N GLU A 24 9.12 -6.07 7.88
CA GLU A 24 9.94 -6.47 9.03
C GLU A 24 9.75 -5.58 10.26
N TYR A 25 9.26 -4.34 10.08
CA TYR A 25 9.18 -3.37 11.17
C TYR A 25 7.95 -3.52 12.05
N THR A 26 6.77 -3.64 11.46
CA THR A 26 5.51 -3.77 12.19
C THR A 26 4.44 -4.45 11.36
N TYR A 27 3.83 -5.47 11.93
CA TYR A 27 2.69 -6.15 11.32
C TYR A 27 1.36 -5.43 11.58
N THR A 28 1.31 -4.52 12.58
CA THR A 28 0.06 -3.99 13.10
C THR A 28 -0.73 -3.16 12.08
N LEU A 29 -0.07 -2.27 11.35
CA LEU A 29 -0.73 -1.47 10.31
C LEU A 29 -0.96 -2.29 9.05
N GLU A 30 0.00 -3.14 8.69
CA GLU A 30 -0.09 -3.96 7.48
C GLU A 30 -1.27 -4.94 7.55
N THR A 31 -1.45 -5.64 8.67
CA THR A 31 -2.55 -6.59 8.83
C THR A 31 -3.93 -5.93 8.80
N ILE A 32 -4.09 -4.72 9.35
CA ILE A 32 -5.35 -3.97 9.25
C ILE A 32 -5.63 -3.56 7.79
N ILE A 33 -4.61 -3.05 7.10
CA ILE A 33 -4.75 -2.64 5.69
C ILE A 33 -5.11 -3.86 4.84
N GLN A 34 -4.44 -4.98 5.04
CA GLN A 34 -4.68 -6.22 4.32
C GLN A 34 -6.08 -6.78 4.61
N ALA A 35 -6.51 -6.81 5.87
CA ALA A 35 -7.85 -7.22 6.24
C ALA A 35 -8.92 -6.33 5.58
N GLY A 36 -8.70 -5.01 5.55
CA GLY A 36 -9.60 -4.08 4.85
C GLY A 36 -9.65 -4.30 3.33
N GLN A 37 -8.52 -4.58 2.68
CA GLN A 37 -8.46 -4.86 1.24
C GLN A 37 -9.11 -6.21 0.90
N SER A 38 -8.97 -7.21 1.77
CA SER A 38 -9.58 -8.54 1.63
C SER A 38 -11.03 -8.60 2.13
N LYS A 39 -11.60 -7.45 2.54
CA LYS A 39 -12.98 -7.34 3.07
C LYS A 39 -13.25 -8.25 4.27
N MET A 40 -12.24 -8.52 5.08
CA MET A 40 -12.41 -9.28 6.32
C MET A 40 -13.09 -8.43 7.38
N ALA A 41 -13.94 -9.04 8.20
CA ALA A 41 -14.56 -8.36 9.34
C ALA A 41 -13.50 -8.04 10.41
N ILE A 42 -13.48 -6.78 10.88
CA ILE A 42 -12.59 -6.32 11.95
C ILE A 42 -13.48 -5.85 13.10
N GLY A 43 -13.33 -6.46 14.27
CA GLY A 43 -13.97 -6.05 15.50
C GLY A 43 -12.97 -5.37 16.44
N SER A 44 -13.45 -4.48 17.29
CA SER A 44 -12.67 -3.87 18.37
C SER A 44 -13.36 -4.13 19.70
N VAL A 45 -12.61 -4.69 20.64
CA VAL A 45 -13.11 -5.01 21.99
C VAL A 45 -12.36 -4.15 22.99
N PRO A 46 -13.06 -3.38 23.85
CA PRO A 46 -12.40 -2.61 24.88
C PRO A 46 -11.79 -3.54 25.92
N ILE A 47 -10.51 -3.36 26.18
CA ILE A 47 -9.77 -4.12 27.21
C ILE A 47 -9.19 -3.18 28.25
N ARG A 48 -9.00 -3.70 29.47
CA ARG A 48 -8.27 -2.98 30.52
C ARG A 48 -6.78 -3.21 30.30
N THR A 49 -6.01 -2.14 30.35
CA THR A 49 -4.54 -2.18 30.32
C THR A 49 -3.99 -1.85 31.69
N ASN A 50 -2.90 -2.50 32.07
CA ASN A 50 -2.19 -2.14 33.29
C ASN A 50 -1.52 -0.76 33.13
N PRO A 51 -1.34 0.02 34.22
CA PRO A 51 -0.61 1.27 34.15
C PRO A 51 0.83 1.04 33.66
N GLU A 52 1.38 2.06 33.00
CA GLU A 52 2.76 2.00 32.50
C GLU A 52 3.74 1.78 33.66
N THR A 53 4.44 0.65 33.65
CA THR A 53 5.46 0.30 34.65
C THR A 53 6.85 0.77 34.26
N ARG A 54 7.06 1.12 32.97
CA ARG A 54 8.34 1.61 32.43
C ARG A 54 8.12 2.40 31.13
N PRO A 55 8.99 3.38 30.81
CA PRO A 55 8.92 4.10 29.54
C PRO A 55 9.15 3.14 28.35
N SER A 56 8.42 3.37 27.26
CA SER A 56 8.50 2.55 26.06
C SER A 56 9.88 2.64 25.41
N ARG A 57 10.52 1.50 25.16
CA ARG A 57 11.81 1.43 24.41
C ARG A 57 11.60 1.55 22.90
N LEU A 58 10.39 1.29 22.41
CA LEU A 58 10.10 1.28 20.97
C LEU A 58 9.89 2.67 20.39
N PHE A 59 9.44 3.62 21.20
CA PHE A 59 9.06 4.97 20.75
C PHE A 59 9.94 6.05 21.38
N SER A 60 11.19 6.13 20.94
CA SER A 60 12.10 7.22 21.37
C SER A 60 11.75 8.58 20.73
N SER A 61 10.94 8.62 19.68
CA SER A 61 10.50 9.86 19.02
C SER A 61 9.20 9.63 18.25
N MET A 62 8.16 10.38 18.61
CA MET A 62 6.86 10.41 17.92
C MET A 62 7.02 10.75 16.43
N TRP A 63 7.94 11.67 16.10
CA TRP A 63 8.22 12.06 14.72
C TRP A 63 8.76 10.90 13.88
N ARG A 64 9.67 10.11 14.43
CA ARG A 64 10.22 8.92 13.76
C ARG A 64 9.13 7.86 13.54
N TYR A 65 8.25 7.67 14.50
CA TYR A 65 7.10 6.77 14.37
C TYR A 65 6.15 7.25 13.26
N MET A 66 5.78 8.54 13.25
CA MET A 66 4.90 9.11 12.22
C MET A 66 5.50 8.96 10.82
N LYS A 67 6.80 9.26 10.64
CA LYS A 67 7.49 9.11 9.35
C LYS A 67 7.49 7.66 8.86
N ARG A 68 7.76 6.70 9.75
CA ARG A 68 7.73 5.28 9.41
C ARG A 68 6.32 4.79 9.10
N SER A 69 5.33 5.18 9.90
CA SER A 69 3.92 4.83 9.65
C SER A 69 3.43 5.41 8.32
N ALA A 70 3.75 6.66 8.01
CA ALA A 70 3.44 7.27 6.72
C ALA A 70 4.08 6.50 5.56
N SER A 71 5.34 6.07 5.70
CA SER A 71 6.02 5.24 4.69
C SER A 71 5.32 3.91 4.46
N VAL A 72 4.90 3.22 5.54
CA VAL A 72 4.15 1.95 5.45
C VAL A 72 2.81 2.16 4.75
N ILE A 73 2.06 3.20 5.14
CA ILE A 73 0.77 3.52 4.54
C ILE A 73 0.92 3.84 3.04
N THR A 74 1.89 4.70 2.68
CA THR A 74 2.15 5.06 1.28
C THR A 74 2.56 3.84 0.46
N ARG A 75 3.48 3.02 0.98
CA ARG A 75 3.90 1.78 0.32
C ARG A 75 2.73 0.83 0.12
N SER A 76 1.90 0.64 1.14
CA SER A 76 0.70 -0.19 1.04
C SER A 76 -0.29 0.38 0.02
N PHE A 77 -0.50 1.71 0.00
CA PHE A 77 -1.40 2.33 -0.97
C PHE A 77 -0.92 2.14 -2.41
N VAL A 78 0.37 2.36 -2.68
CA VAL A 78 0.99 2.13 -3.99
C VAL A 78 0.89 0.66 -4.39
N MET A 79 1.05 -0.25 -3.44
CA MET A 79 1.03 -1.69 -3.68
C MET A 79 -0.37 -2.24 -3.98
N TYR A 80 -1.41 -1.69 -3.33
CA TYR A 80 -2.79 -2.19 -3.50
C TYR A 80 -3.63 -1.38 -4.49
N LYS A 81 -3.28 -0.13 -4.77
CA LYS A 81 -4.02 0.76 -5.69
C LYS A 81 -3.08 1.61 -6.55
N PRO A 82 -2.15 1.00 -7.28
CA PRO A 82 -1.13 1.73 -8.04
C PRO A 82 -1.73 2.61 -9.13
N LEU A 83 -2.77 2.14 -9.83
CA LEU A 83 -3.43 2.92 -10.87
C LEU A 83 -4.05 4.21 -10.32
N LYS A 84 -4.64 4.18 -9.12
CA LYS A 84 -5.17 5.41 -8.52
C LYS A 84 -4.05 6.39 -8.17
N PHE A 85 -2.93 5.91 -7.65
CA PHE A 85 -1.81 6.77 -7.27
C PHE A 85 -1.12 7.37 -8.49
N PHE A 86 -0.57 6.53 -9.34
CA PHE A 86 0.17 6.98 -10.53
C PHE A 86 -0.73 7.58 -11.59
N GLY A 87 -1.95 7.07 -11.75
CA GLY A 87 -2.94 7.63 -12.67
C GLY A 87 -3.34 9.05 -12.30
N THR A 88 -3.63 9.31 -11.02
CA THR A 88 -3.96 10.68 -10.56
C THR A 88 -2.76 11.61 -10.74
N LEU A 89 -1.57 11.20 -10.29
CA LEU A 89 -0.35 12.00 -10.41
C LEU A 89 -0.01 12.28 -11.88
N GLY A 90 -0.04 11.23 -12.72
CA GLY A 90 0.24 11.36 -14.15
C GLY A 90 -0.77 12.23 -14.87
N THR A 91 -2.07 12.14 -14.52
CA THR A 91 -3.11 13.00 -15.09
C THR A 91 -2.90 14.47 -14.72
N ILE A 92 -2.48 14.77 -13.49
CA ILE A 92 -2.19 16.15 -13.08
C ILE A 92 -1.01 16.70 -13.89
N ILE A 93 0.09 15.94 -14.00
CA ILE A 93 1.28 16.36 -14.77
C ILE A 93 0.92 16.53 -16.24
N PHE A 94 0.16 15.60 -16.81
CA PHE A 94 -0.29 15.65 -18.20
C PHE A 94 -1.18 16.85 -18.47
N ALA A 95 -2.14 17.13 -17.59
CA ALA A 95 -3.03 18.28 -17.71
C ALA A 95 -2.26 19.61 -17.65
N LEU A 96 -1.25 19.72 -16.79
CA LEU A 96 -0.36 20.89 -16.77
C LEU A 96 0.39 21.04 -18.10
N GLY A 97 0.87 19.95 -18.68
CA GLY A 97 1.48 19.94 -20.00
C GLY A 97 0.51 20.42 -21.09
N VAL A 98 -0.74 19.92 -21.09
CA VAL A 98 -1.78 20.36 -22.03
C VAL A 98 -2.08 21.85 -21.89
N LEU A 99 -2.23 22.37 -20.67
CA LEU A 99 -2.49 23.79 -20.41
C LEU A 99 -1.36 24.68 -20.96
N LEU A 100 -0.10 24.29 -20.74
CA LEU A 100 1.06 25.01 -21.30
C LEU A 100 1.10 24.91 -22.82
N GLY A 101 0.72 23.76 -23.39
CA GLY A 101 0.63 23.55 -24.83
C GLY A 101 -0.43 24.45 -25.48
N ILE A 102 -1.62 24.52 -24.88
CA ILE A 102 -2.69 25.41 -25.36
C ILE A 102 -2.22 26.87 -25.30
N ARG A 103 -1.59 27.28 -24.19
CA ARG A 103 -1.02 28.63 -24.08
C ARG A 103 -0.02 28.90 -25.20
N PHE A 104 0.88 27.98 -25.49
CA PHE A 104 1.87 28.13 -26.58
C PHE A 104 1.18 28.27 -27.94
N LEU A 105 0.13 27.47 -28.23
CA LEU A 105 -0.62 27.56 -29.47
C LEU A 105 -1.31 28.93 -29.66
N VAL A 106 -1.80 29.51 -28.57
CA VAL A 106 -2.38 30.87 -28.61
C VAL A 106 -1.31 31.91 -28.99
N TYR A 107 -0.12 31.87 -28.38
CA TYR A 107 0.96 32.81 -28.76
C TYR A 107 1.46 32.59 -30.18
N LEU A 108 1.51 31.34 -30.63
CA LEU A 108 1.85 31.02 -32.01
C LEU A 108 0.85 31.62 -33.01
N GLY A 109 -0.44 31.52 -32.68
CA GLY A 109 -1.52 32.13 -33.48
C GLY A 109 -1.49 33.68 -33.53
N MET A 110 -0.90 34.30 -32.49
CA MET A 110 -0.70 35.75 -32.43
C MET A 110 0.59 36.22 -33.19
N GLY A 111 1.37 35.27 -33.72
CA GLY A 111 2.60 35.58 -34.46
C GLY A 111 3.84 35.74 -33.57
N GLU A 112 3.72 35.50 -32.26
CA GLU A 112 4.80 35.67 -31.25
C GLU A 112 5.45 34.31 -30.87
N GLY A 113 5.36 33.30 -31.70
CA GLY A 113 5.81 31.93 -31.40
C GLY A 113 7.33 31.78 -31.18
N SER A 114 8.14 32.61 -31.83
CA SER A 114 9.62 32.50 -31.77
C SER A 114 10.23 32.77 -30.38
N GLY A 115 9.55 33.59 -29.56
CA GLY A 115 9.99 33.90 -28.17
C GLY A 115 9.64 32.82 -27.12
N HIS A 116 8.85 31.79 -27.49
CA HIS A 116 8.26 30.87 -26.53
C HIS A 116 8.70 29.40 -26.71
N VAL A 117 9.85 29.15 -27.37
CA VAL A 117 10.39 27.79 -27.63
C VAL A 117 10.65 27.02 -26.33
N GLN A 118 11.07 27.70 -25.27
CA GLN A 118 11.27 27.07 -23.96
C GLN A 118 9.96 26.51 -23.39
N SER A 119 8.83 27.20 -23.59
CA SER A 119 7.51 26.73 -23.19
C SER A 119 7.10 25.48 -23.96
N LEU A 120 7.42 25.38 -25.25
CA LEU A 120 7.16 24.20 -26.08
C LEU A 120 7.94 22.99 -25.58
N ILE A 121 9.23 23.17 -25.26
CA ILE A 121 10.06 22.09 -24.70
C ILE A 121 9.48 21.62 -23.37
N LEU A 122 9.14 22.53 -22.47
CA LEU A 122 8.54 22.18 -21.19
C LEU A 122 7.20 21.44 -21.35
N THR A 123 6.36 21.88 -22.30
CA THR A 123 5.12 21.20 -22.68
C THR A 123 5.39 19.76 -23.10
N ALA A 124 6.32 19.53 -24.01
CA ALA A 124 6.67 18.20 -24.49
C ALA A 124 7.16 17.28 -23.36
N VAL A 125 8.02 17.80 -22.48
CA VAL A 125 8.53 17.06 -21.33
C VAL A 125 7.41 16.68 -20.36
N LEU A 126 6.51 17.63 -20.03
CA LEU A 126 5.39 17.36 -19.12
C LEU A 126 4.39 16.37 -19.69
N LEU A 127 4.08 16.45 -20.99
CA LEU A 127 3.20 15.49 -21.65
C LEU A 127 3.83 14.08 -21.64
N MET A 128 5.11 13.98 -21.94
CA MET A 128 5.82 12.70 -21.94
C MET A 128 5.87 12.08 -20.53
N ILE A 129 6.28 12.85 -19.53
CA ILE A 129 6.37 12.39 -18.14
C ILE A 129 4.98 12.03 -17.61
N GLY A 130 3.97 12.86 -17.86
CA GLY A 130 2.59 12.60 -17.44
C GLY A 130 2.03 11.32 -18.04
N PHE A 131 2.20 11.13 -19.35
CA PHE A 131 1.78 9.92 -20.06
C PHE A 131 2.54 8.67 -19.54
N GLN A 132 3.85 8.76 -19.38
CA GLN A 132 4.67 7.66 -18.86
C GLN A 132 4.26 7.28 -17.42
N THR A 133 3.92 8.27 -16.59
CA THR A 133 3.45 8.03 -15.22
C THR A 133 2.10 7.30 -15.21
N ILE A 134 1.18 7.62 -16.14
CA ILE A 134 -0.09 6.90 -16.30
C ILE A 134 0.15 5.44 -16.71
N ILE A 135 1.04 5.21 -17.69
CA ILE A 135 1.42 3.85 -18.11
C ILE A 135 2.00 3.04 -16.94
N MET A 136 2.84 3.68 -16.12
CA MET A 136 3.39 3.03 -14.92
C MET A 136 2.28 2.64 -13.93
N GLY A 137 1.21 3.45 -13.84
CA GLY A 137 0.01 3.10 -13.08
C GLY A 137 -0.70 1.85 -13.59
N LEU A 138 -0.87 1.72 -14.90
CA LEU A 138 -1.47 0.54 -15.55
C LEU A 138 -0.63 -0.73 -15.33
N LEU A 139 0.69 -0.63 -15.50
CA LEU A 139 1.60 -1.74 -15.22
C LEU A 139 1.55 -2.17 -13.76
N GLY A 140 1.53 -1.19 -12.84
CA GLY A 140 1.39 -1.46 -11.42
C GLY A 140 0.07 -2.16 -11.07
N ASP A 141 -1.03 -1.80 -11.74
CA ASP A 141 -2.33 -2.41 -11.52
C ASP A 141 -2.36 -3.89 -11.96
N THR A 142 -1.72 -4.20 -13.09
CA THR A 142 -1.53 -5.61 -13.54
C THR A 142 -0.71 -6.42 -12.53
N VAL A 143 0.34 -5.85 -11.97
CA VAL A 143 1.15 -6.49 -10.92
C VAL A 143 0.33 -6.70 -9.65
N ALA A 144 -0.48 -5.71 -9.26
CA ALA A 144 -1.38 -5.83 -8.09
C ALA A 144 -2.45 -6.91 -8.30
N ALA A 145 -3.00 -7.05 -9.52
CA ALA A 145 -3.93 -8.12 -9.87
C ALA A 145 -3.28 -9.51 -9.76
N ASN A 146 -2.09 -9.68 -10.32
CA ASN A 146 -1.33 -10.94 -10.22
C ASN A 146 -1.01 -11.30 -8.77
N ARG A 147 -0.62 -10.31 -7.96
CA ARG A 147 -0.40 -10.52 -6.53
C ARG A 147 -1.64 -11.06 -5.82
N LYS A 148 -2.83 -10.53 -6.13
CA LYS A 148 -4.07 -10.99 -5.53
C LYS A 148 -4.36 -12.45 -5.86
N ILE A 149 -4.07 -12.88 -7.08
CA ILE A 149 -4.19 -14.29 -7.48
C ILE A 149 -3.20 -15.15 -6.70
N LEU A 150 -1.95 -14.70 -6.55
CA LEU A 150 -0.93 -15.41 -5.76
C LEU A 150 -1.30 -15.53 -4.28
N GLU A 151 -1.88 -14.49 -3.69
CA GLU A 151 -2.38 -14.51 -2.30
C GLU A 151 -3.52 -15.53 -2.13
N ASP A 152 -4.39 -15.68 -3.13
CA ASP A 152 -5.46 -16.67 -3.13
C ASP A 152 -4.92 -18.11 -3.28
N VAL A 153 -3.99 -18.33 -4.20
CA VAL A 153 -3.27 -19.61 -4.33
C VAL A 153 -2.56 -19.99 -3.03
N GLN A 154 -1.86 -19.05 -2.42
CA GLN A 154 -1.16 -19.26 -1.16
C GLN A 154 -2.13 -19.65 -0.02
N TYR A 155 -3.31 -19.03 0.03
CA TYR A 155 -4.35 -19.41 0.98
C TYR A 155 -4.79 -20.87 0.79
N HIS A 156 -5.03 -21.28 -0.47
CA HIS A 156 -5.45 -22.65 -0.76
C HIS A 156 -4.37 -23.68 -0.42
N VAL A 157 -3.11 -23.37 -0.71
CA VAL A 157 -1.97 -24.24 -0.35
C VAL A 157 -1.86 -24.40 1.18
N ARG A 158 -1.92 -23.28 1.92
CA ARG A 158 -1.89 -23.33 3.40
C ARG A 158 -3.08 -24.08 3.99
N LYS A 159 -4.24 -23.98 3.35
CA LYS A 159 -5.44 -24.69 3.79
C LYS A 159 -5.30 -26.20 3.57
N MET A 160 -4.81 -26.63 2.39
CA MET A 160 -4.54 -28.05 2.12
C MET A 160 -3.53 -28.63 3.09
N ASP A 161 -2.40 -27.92 3.30
CA ASP A 161 -1.35 -28.34 4.26
C ASP A 161 -1.90 -28.47 5.69
N TYR A 162 -2.78 -27.58 6.09
CA TYR A 162 -3.41 -27.66 7.42
C TYR A 162 -4.44 -28.80 7.52
N ASP A 163 -5.20 -29.07 6.45
CA ASP A 163 -6.19 -30.14 6.44
C ASP A 163 -5.50 -31.52 6.41
N ASP A 164 -4.30 -31.61 5.79
CA ASP A 164 -3.47 -32.81 5.76
C ASP A 164 -2.70 -33.05 7.10
N HIS A 165 -2.35 -31.98 7.81
CA HIS A 165 -1.62 -32.03 9.09
C HIS A 165 -2.31 -31.16 10.16
N PRO A 166 -3.44 -31.60 10.72
CA PRO A 166 -4.13 -30.83 11.75
C PRO A 166 -3.26 -30.69 13.00
N ALA A 167 -3.25 -29.49 13.59
CA ALA A 167 -2.40 -29.13 14.73
C ALA A 167 -2.49 -30.07 15.93
N THR A 168 -3.52 -30.90 16.01
CA THR A 168 -3.70 -31.93 17.03
C THR A 168 -2.64 -33.03 16.95
N GLU A 169 -2.12 -33.33 15.74
CA GLU A 169 -1.06 -34.34 15.57
C GLU A 169 0.33 -33.82 15.98
N LEU A 170 0.53 -32.50 15.96
CA LEU A 170 1.81 -31.88 16.37
C LEU A 170 1.97 -31.77 17.89
N GLU A 171 0.89 -31.91 18.65
CA GLU A 171 0.91 -31.85 20.12
C GLU A 171 1.26 -33.20 20.75
N ASP A 172 0.94 -34.29 20.04
CA ASP A 172 1.30 -35.68 20.49
C ASP A 172 2.76 -36.05 20.25
N ASP A 173 3.49 -35.33 19.37
CA ASP A 173 4.92 -35.58 19.07
C ASP A 173 5.89 -34.76 19.94
N LYS A 174 5.41 -34.13 21.02
CA LYS A 174 6.31 -33.52 22.01
C LYS A 174 6.88 -34.63 22.89
N PRO A 175 8.20 -34.90 22.82
CA PRO A 175 8.83 -35.83 23.75
C PRO A 175 8.59 -35.33 25.17
N ASN A 176 7.99 -36.17 26.00
CA ASN A 176 7.81 -35.93 27.43
C ASN A 176 9.17 -35.56 28.05
N ALA A 177 9.40 -34.27 28.31
CA ALA A 177 10.57 -33.73 28.98
C ALA A 177 10.23 -33.48 30.47
#